data_6323de1efb3eb6c82a007bde13e1a669
#
_entry.id   6323de1efb3eb6c82a007bde13e1a669
#
_cell.length_a   1.000
_cell.length_b   1.000
_cell.length_c   1.000
_cell.angle_alpha   90.00
_cell.angle_beta   90.00
_cell.angle_gamma   90.00
#
_symmetry.space_group_name_H-M   'P 1'
#
loop_
_entity.id
_entity.type
_entity.pdbx_description
1 polymer ?
#
loop_
_entity_poly.entity_id
_entity_poly.type
_entity_poly.pdbx_seq_one_letter_code
_entity_poly.pdbx_strand_id
1 'polypeptide(L)'
;MTERRDALRAYIDEHGAASTGELCALFPDRSPMTIRRDLGYLARIGAITRTHGGARAFRRGEGQHESFYYERENENTALKRRMAALAIPFVEARRSLFIDSGSTTMIFAQLLPDKDLTILTSAPNIALHIATQKPTCSVLLTGGAVNRNTLSCSGYGSAEILQSLNIDIAFMGASGFSEAGGFTAGEHAECILKRLVLGKAERVILLMDSSKIGRNMPYTFARAPEIHILITDTGLPASIEERLQEKGVQVIKAER
;
A
#
# COMPACT_ATOMS: atom_id res chain seq x y z
N MET A 1 -13.47 -0.20 -9.90
CA MET A 1 -13.69 -1.11 -11.06
C MET A 1 -15.16 -0.99 -11.48
N THR A 2 -15.55 -1.49 -12.65
CA THR A 2 -16.98 -1.56 -12.97
C THR A 2 -17.57 -2.80 -12.30
N GLU A 3 -18.79 -2.72 -11.81
CA GLU A 3 -19.55 -3.82 -11.17
C GLU A 3 -19.45 -5.16 -11.94
N ARG A 4 -19.46 -5.08 -13.28
CA ARG A 4 -19.27 -6.24 -14.17
C ARG A 4 -17.88 -6.89 -14.03
N ARG A 5 -16.81 -6.10 -13.96
CA ARG A 5 -15.44 -6.63 -13.81
C ARG A 5 -15.25 -7.31 -12.46
N ASP A 6 -15.88 -6.76 -11.44
CA ASP A 6 -15.86 -7.33 -10.10
C ASP A 6 -16.60 -8.68 -10.08
N ALA A 7 -17.76 -8.77 -10.75
CA ALA A 7 -18.51 -10.01 -10.88
C ALA A 7 -17.78 -11.08 -11.73
N LEU A 8 -17.14 -10.69 -12.84
CA LEU A 8 -16.31 -11.60 -13.65
C LEU A 8 -15.15 -12.17 -12.84
N ARG A 9 -14.49 -11.33 -12.05
CA ARG A 9 -13.41 -11.74 -11.18
C ARG A 9 -13.91 -12.69 -10.10
N ALA A 10 -14.97 -12.33 -9.37
CA ALA A 10 -15.53 -13.15 -8.30
C ALA A 10 -15.90 -14.56 -8.80
N TYR A 11 -16.52 -14.64 -9.98
CA TYR A 11 -16.84 -15.93 -10.59
C TYR A 11 -15.59 -16.76 -10.89
N ILE A 12 -14.55 -16.14 -11.46
CA ILE A 12 -13.29 -16.84 -11.78
C ILE A 12 -12.56 -17.28 -10.50
N ASP A 13 -12.58 -16.46 -9.45
CA ASP A 13 -11.95 -16.77 -8.16
C ASP A 13 -12.68 -17.94 -7.48
N GLU A 14 -14.01 -17.98 -7.53
CA GLU A 14 -14.83 -19.04 -6.94
C GLU A 14 -14.66 -20.39 -7.67
N HIS A 15 -14.65 -20.38 -9.01
CA HIS A 15 -14.59 -21.60 -9.83
C HIS A 15 -13.16 -22.03 -10.20
N GLY A 16 -12.16 -21.21 -9.85
CA GLY A 16 -10.74 -21.44 -10.15
C GLY A 16 -10.36 -21.16 -11.61
N ALA A 17 -11.24 -21.43 -12.57
CA ALA A 17 -11.10 -21.10 -13.99
C ALA A 17 -12.48 -21.03 -14.66
N ALA A 18 -12.57 -20.23 -15.74
CA ALA A 18 -13.79 -20.13 -16.54
C ALA A 18 -13.45 -19.87 -18.01
N SER A 19 -14.22 -20.47 -18.90
CA SER A 19 -14.15 -20.20 -20.34
C SER A 19 -14.77 -18.83 -20.69
N THR A 20 -14.37 -18.27 -21.81
CA THR A 20 -15.01 -17.03 -22.31
C THR A 20 -16.51 -17.23 -22.55
N GLY A 21 -16.95 -18.45 -22.94
CA GLY A 21 -18.35 -18.78 -23.15
C GLY A 21 -19.16 -18.71 -21.85
N GLU A 22 -18.68 -19.35 -20.78
CA GLU A 22 -19.29 -19.29 -19.45
C GLU A 22 -19.38 -17.86 -18.93
N LEU A 23 -18.31 -17.09 -19.09
CA LEU A 23 -18.26 -15.68 -18.67
C LEU A 23 -19.19 -14.78 -19.51
N CYS A 24 -19.41 -15.09 -20.79
CA CYS A 24 -20.41 -14.40 -21.60
C CYS A 24 -21.84 -14.74 -21.17
N ALA A 25 -22.09 -15.96 -20.72
CA ALA A 25 -23.40 -16.37 -20.24
C ALA A 25 -23.84 -15.62 -18.96
N LEU A 26 -22.92 -15.16 -18.15
CA LEU A 26 -23.21 -14.31 -16.98
C LEU A 26 -23.71 -12.90 -17.36
N PHE A 27 -23.45 -12.45 -18.58
CA PHE A 27 -23.81 -11.12 -19.07
C PHE A 27 -24.37 -11.21 -20.50
N PRO A 28 -25.58 -11.79 -20.68
CA PRO A 28 -26.15 -12.03 -22.00
C PRO A 28 -26.38 -10.76 -22.82
N ASP A 29 -26.54 -9.62 -22.13
CA ASP A 29 -26.76 -8.31 -22.78
C ASP A 29 -25.44 -7.66 -23.25
N ARG A 30 -24.31 -8.36 -23.14
CA ARG A 30 -22.99 -7.82 -23.50
C ARG A 30 -22.34 -8.66 -24.61
N SER A 31 -21.67 -7.97 -25.53
CA SER A 31 -20.97 -8.67 -26.60
C SER A 31 -19.76 -9.46 -26.06
N PRO A 32 -19.41 -10.61 -26.69
CA PRO A 32 -18.21 -11.35 -26.34
C PRO A 32 -16.93 -10.49 -26.41
N MET A 33 -16.90 -9.48 -27.28
CA MET A 33 -15.78 -8.54 -27.37
C MET A 33 -15.66 -7.67 -26.10
N THR A 34 -16.78 -7.25 -25.52
CA THR A 34 -16.80 -6.51 -24.26
C THR A 34 -16.23 -7.36 -23.12
N ILE A 35 -16.66 -8.61 -23.01
CA ILE A 35 -16.14 -9.55 -22.00
C ILE A 35 -14.64 -9.80 -22.21
N ARG A 36 -14.20 -10.04 -23.45
CA ARG A 36 -12.78 -10.21 -23.77
C ARG A 36 -11.93 -8.99 -23.38
N ARG A 37 -12.45 -7.77 -23.59
CA ARG A 37 -11.79 -6.52 -23.19
C ARG A 37 -11.71 -6.39 -21.67
N ASP A 38 -12.76 -6.75 -20.95
CA ASP A 38 -12.77 -6.74 -19.49
C ASP A 38 -11.80 -7.80 -18.92
N LEU A 39 -11.77 -9.00 -19.48
CA LEU A 39 -10.77 -10.01 -19.13
C LEU A 39 -9.35 -9.56 -19.46
N GLY A 40 -9.17 -8.85 -20.59
CA GLY A 40 -7.88 -8.22 -20.93
C GLY A 40 -7.46 -7.17 -19.92
N TYR A 41 -8.39 -6.37 -19.43
CA TYR A 41 -8.15 -5.40 -18.35
C TYR A 41 -7.78 -6.12 -17.05
N LEU A 42 -8.58 -7.10 -16.60
CA LEU A 42 -8.34 -7.87 -15.37
C LEU A 42 -6.99 -8.61 -15.39
N ALA A 43 -6.60 -9.14 -16.56
CA ALA A 43 -5.29 -9.77 -16.71
C ALA A 43 -4.13 -8.75 -16.66
N ARG A 44 -4.31 -7.58 -17.28
CA ARG A 44 -3.31 -6.51 -17.28
C ARG A 44 -3.02 -5.98 -15.87
N ILE A 45 -4.06 -5.88 -15.03
CA ILE A 45 -3.92 -5.50 -13.62
C ILE A 45 -3.54 -6.69 -12.72
N GLY A 46 -3.38 -7.89 -13.29
CA GLY A 46 -2.95 -9.10 -12.57
C GLY A 46 -4.03 -9.77 -11.71
N ALA A 47 -5.30 -9.39 -11.85
CA ALA A 47 -6.40 -9.97 -11.10
C ALA A 47 -6.74 -11.42 -11.52
N ILE A 48 -6.45 -11.76 -12.78
CA ILE A 48 -6.65 -13.10 -13.37
C ILE A 48 -5.48 -13.45 -14.29
N THR A 49 -5.35 -14.72 -14.64
CA THR A 49 -4.45 -15.17 -15.72
C THR A 49 -5.28 -15.54 -16.95
N ARG A 50 -4.95 -14.97 -18.14
CA ARG A 50 -5.58 -15.37 -19.42
C ARG A 50 -5.14 -16.78 -19.80
N THR A 51 -6.10 -17.55 -20.32
CA THR A 51 -5.87 -18.84 -20.99
C THR A 51 -6.28 -18.75 -22.47
N HIS A 52 -5.99 -19.77 -23.27
CA HIS A 52 -6.32 -19.78 -24.70
C HIS A 52 -7.83 -19.60 -24.98
N GLY A 53 -8.70 -20.07 -24.10
CA GLY A 53 -10.17 -19.99 -24.27
C GLY A 53 -10.92 -19.25 -23.17
N GLY A 54 -10.22 -18.60 -22.20
CA GLY A 54 -10.88 -18.00 -21.05
C GLY A 54 -9.92 -17.31 -20.10
N ALA A 55 -10.15 -17.54 -18.82
CA ALA A 55 -9.31 -17.04 -17.74
C ALA A 55 -9.33 -18.01 -16.56
N ARG A 56 -8.29 -17.98 -15.75
CA ARG A 56 -8.21 -18.68 -14.46
C ARG A 56 -7.93 -17.69 -13.34
N ALA A 57 -8.35 -18.05 -12.14
CA ALA A 57 -7.98 -17.33 -10.94
C ALA A 57 -6.46 -17.20 -10.87
N PHE A 58 -6.00 -16.04 -10.49
CA PHE A 58 -4.59 -15.82 -10.26
C PHE A 58 -4.23 -16.48 -8.92
N ARG A 59 -3.97 -17.79 -8.93
CA ARG A 59 -3.40 -18.48 -7.78
C ARG A 59 -1.90 -18.22 -7.76
N ARG A 60 -1.45 -17.25 -7.01
CA ARG A 60 -0.11 -17.32 -6.45
C ARG A 60 -0.09 -18.49 -5.46
N GLY A 61 1.01 -19.25 -5.45
CA GLY A 61 1.15 -20.37 -4.51
C GLY A 61 0.73 -19.95 -3.09
N GLU A 62 0.22 -20.89 -2.31
CA GLU A 62 -0.40 -20.71 -0.99
C GLU A 62 0.57 -20.12 0.06
N GLY A 63 1.07 -18.92 -0.20
CA GLY A 63 1.86 -18.08 0.70
C GLY A 63 1.15 -16.75 0.89
N GLN A 64 1.34 -16.12 2.02
CA GLN A 64 0.81 -14.80 2.32
C GLN A 64 1.44 -13.77 1.37
N HIS A 65 0.76 -13.50 0.25
CA HIS A 65 1.19 -12.49 -0.72
C HIS A 65 0.42 -11.19 -0.52
N GLU A 66 1.11 -10.09 -0.73
CA GLU A 66 0.50 -8.77 -0.71
C GLU A 66 -0.47 -8.62 -1.89
N SER A 67 -1.69 -8.14 -1.61
CA SER A 67 -2.70 -7.81 -2.63
C SER A 67 -2.15 -6.75 -3.58
N PHE A 68 -2.60 -6.74 -4.83
CA PHE A 68 -2.22 -5.68 -5.77
C PHE A 68 -2.61 -4.29 -5.26
N TYR A 69 -1.83 -3.28 -5.61
CA TYR A 69 -2.08 -1.90 -5.20
C TYR A 69 -3.50 -1.44 -5.52
N TYR A 70 -4.00 -1.71 -6.72
CA TYR A 70 -5.34 -1.28 -7.16
C TYR A 70 -6.48 -1.95 -6.35
N GLU A 71 -6.28 -3.14 -5.79
CA GLU A 71 -7.22 -3.79 -4.88
C GLU A 71 -7.23 -3.04 -3.55
N ARG A 72 -6.04 -2.83 -3.01
CA ARG A 72 -5.84 -2.09 -1.75
C ARG A 72 -6.31 -0.64 -1.84
N GLU A 73 -6.21 0.00 -3.01
CA GLU A 73 -6.67 1.37 -3.24
C GLU A 73 -8.18 1.51 -3.00
N ASN A 74 -8.96 0.50 -3.38
CA ASN A 74 -10.42 0.51 -3.25
C ASN A 74 -10.93 -0.08 -1.92
N GLU A 75 -10.08 -0.76 -1.16
CA GLU A 75 -10.43 -1.33 0.15
C GLU A 75 -10.38 -0.27 1.25
N ASN A 76 -11.41 -0.23 2.11
CA ASN A 76 -11.44 0.59 3.33
C ASN A 76 -11.12 2.09 3.09
N THR A 77 -11.46 2.66 1.94
CA THR A 77 -11.06 4.01 1.53
C THR A 77 -11.48 5.09 2.54
N ALA A 78 -12.71 5.01 3.08
CA ALA A 78 -13.19 5.95 4.08
C ALA A 78 -12.37 5.89 5.38
N LEU A 79 -12.03 4.69 5.83
CA LEU A 79 -11.19 4.47 7.02
C LEU A 79 -9.77 5.00 6.81
N LYS A 80 -9.14 4.66 5.67
CA LYS A 80 -7.81 5.17 5.32
C LYS A 80 -7.78 6.68 5.27
N ARG A 81 -8.86 7.32 4.79
CA ARG A 81 -8.97 8.78 4.77
C ARG A 81 -9.02 9.37 6.18
N ARG A 82 -9.76 8.75 7.11
CA ARG A 82 -9.77 9.18 8.52
C ARG A 82 -8.40 9.00 9.17
N MET A 83 -7.75 7.86 8.96
CA MET A 83 -6.38 7.61 9.46
C MET A 83 -5.39 8.63 8.88
N ALA A 84 -5.42 8.87 7.58
CA ALA A 84 -4.56 9.84 6.92
C ALA A 84 -4.77 11.26 7.45
N ALA A 85 -6.02 11.65 7.75
CA ALA A 85 -6.32 12.96 8.35
C ALA A 85 -5.68 13.12 9.75
N LEU A 86 -5.62 12.05 10.54
CA LEU A 86 -4.94 12.05 11.85
C LEU A 86 -3.41 12.18 11.74
N ALA A 87 -2.83 11.93 10.56
CA ALA A 87 -1.41 12.12 10.30
C ALA A 87 -1.05 13.56 9.92
N ILE A 88 -2.00 14.35 9.42
CA ILE A 88 -1.75 15.73 8.94
C ILE A 88 -1.22 16.68 10.03
N PRO A 89 -1.66 16.64 11.30
CA PRO A 89 -1.12 17.50 12.35
C PRO A 89 0.39 17.37 12.60
N PHE A 90 1.00 16.27 12.17
CA PHE A 90 2.46 16.06 12.29
C PHE A 90 3.26 16.71 11.16
N VAL A 91 2.59 17.30 10.15
CA VAL A 91 3.23 17.94 9.01
C VAL A 91 3.51 19.41 9.30
N GLU A 92 4.76 19.73 9.56
CA GLU A 92 5.27 21.07 9.75
C GLU A 92 5.95 21.59 8.47
N ALA A 93 5.89 22.88 8.20
CA ALA A 93 6.60 23.49 7.07
C ALA A 93 8.12 23.41 7.24
N ARG A 94 8.85 23.37 6.13
CA ARG A 94 10.31 23.30 6.07
C ARG A 94 10.88 22.00 6.63
N ARG A 95 10.10 20.91 6.59
CA ARG A 95 10.53 19.57 6.98
C ARG A 95 10.79 18.69 5.77
N SER A 96 11.67 17.72 5.95
CA SER A 96 11.90 16.62 5.03
C SER A 96 11.04 15.42 5.42
N LEU A 97 10.16 15.01 4.50
CA LEU A 97 9.23 13.90 4.74
C LEU A 97 9.58 12.73 3.82
N PHE A 98 9.58 11.53 4.36
CA PHE A 98 9.47 10.33 3.54
C PHE A 98 8.01 9.87 3.52
N ILE A 99 7.47 9.65 2.33
CA ILE A 99 6.13 9.06 2.14
C ILE A 99 6.30 7.73 1.44
N ASP A 100 6.00 6.67 2.14
CA ASP A 100 6.11 5.29 1.67
C ASP A 100 5.11 4.97 0.56
N SER A 101 5.36 3.92 -0.20
CA SER A 101 4.39 3.38 -1.17
C SER A 101 3.23 2.69 -0.44
N GLY A 102 2.04 2.90 -0.95
CA GLY A 102 0.85 2.23 -0.42
C GLY A 102 -0.43 3.03 -0.63
N SER A 103 -1.56 2.36 -0.53
CA SER A 103 -2.86 3.02 -0.75
C SER A 103 -3.24 3.98 0.39
N THR A 104 -2.83 3.70 1.63
CA THR A 104 -3.06 4.60 2.77
C THR A 104 -2.19 5.84 2.69
N THR A 105 -0.91 5.67 2.36
CA THR A 105 0.05 6.77 2.19
C THR A 105 -0.24 7.60 0.93
N MET A 106 -0.84 7.03 -0.10
CA MET A 106 -1.36 7.80 -1.24
C MET A 106 -2.51 8.73 -0.81
N ILE A 107 -3.46 8.25 0.00
CA ILE A 107 -4.52 9.09 0.55
C ILE A 107 -3.95 10.17 1.45
N PHE A 108 -2.93 9.87 2.25
CA PHE A 108 -2.21 10.87 3.04
C PHE A 108 -1.59 11.94 2.15
N ALA A 109 -0.91 11.56 1.06
CA ALA A 109 -0.33 12.50 0.10
C ALA A 109 -1.39 13.41 -0.57
N GLN A 110 -2.59 12.87 -0.83
CA GLN A 110 -3.72 13.67 -1.34
C GLN A 110 -4.19 14.73 -0.33
N LEU A 111 -4.23 14.38 0.96
CA LEU A 111 -4.64 15.28 2.04
C LEU A 111 -3.54 16.26 2.48
N LEU A 112 -2.30 16.02 2.09
CA LEU A 112 -1.17 16.84 2.47
C LEU A 112 -1.41 18.30 2.09
N PRO A 113 -1.21 19.26 3.01
CA PRO A 113 -1.30 20.67 2.67
C PRO A 113 -0.17 21.09 1.73
N ASP A 114 -0.43 22.03 0.83
CA ASP A 114 0.60 22.63 0.00
C ASP A 114 1.42 23.62 0.85
N LYS A 115 2.57 23.16 1.32
CA LYS A 115 3.51 23.89 2.19
C LYS A 115 4.93 23.70 1.66
N ASP A 116 5.84 24.54 2.10
CA ASP A 116 7.28 24.40 1.84
C ASP A 116 7.80 23.12 2.51
N LEU A 117 7.82 22.02 1.76
CA LEU A 117 8.22 20.67 2.19
C LEU A 117 9.18 20.06 1.18
N THR A 118 10.14 19.30 1.67
CA THR A 118 10.93 18.38 0.84
C THR A 118 10.35 16.98 1.02
N ILE A 119 9.79 16.41 -0.03
CA ILE A 119 9.13 15.10 0.02
C ILE A 119 9.95 14.09 -0.75
N LEU A 120 10.33 13.02 -0.07
CA LEU A 120 10.94 11.85 -0.66
C LEU A 120 9.92 10.71 -0.68
N THR A 121 9.80 10.03 -1.79
CA THR A 121 8.89 8.87 -1.90
C THR A 121 9.47 7.78 -2.77
N SER A 122 9.14 6.54 -2.46
CA SER A 122 9.39 5.38 -3.34
C SER A 122 8.24 5.11 -4.32
N ALA A 123 7.15 5.89 -4.27
CA ALA A 123 5.95 5.65 -5.04
C ALA A 123 5.81 6.62 -6.22
N PRO A 124 5.90 6.17 -7.48
CA PRO A 124 5.76 7.03 -8.66
C PRO A 124 4.42 7.78 -8.72
N ASN A 125 3.32 7.14 -8.30
CA ASN A 125 1.99 7.76 -8.26
C ASN A 125 1.90 8.88 -7.22
N ILE A 126 2.55 8.74 -6.06
CA ILE A 126 2.64 9.79 -5.04
C ILE A 126 3.53 10.93 -5.54
N ALA A 127 4.69 10.63 -6.11
CA ALA A 127 5.57 11.65 -6.66
C ALA A 127 4.88 12.49 -7.73
N LEU A 128 4.17 11.86 -8.66
CA LEU A 128 3.42 12.53 -9.72
C LEU A 128 2.29 13.41 -9.14
N HIS A 129 1.55 12.89 -8.15
CA HIS A 129 0.50 13.64 -7.47
C HIS A 129 1.04 14.90 -6.79
N ILE A 130 2.12 14.77 -6.01
CA ILE A 130 2.75 15.91 -5.32
C ILE A 130 3.25 16.94 -6.34
N ALA A 131 4.00 16.51 -7.36
CA ALA A 131 4.56 17.40 -8.38
C ALA A 131 3.50 18.19 -9.15
N THR A 132 2.30 17.63 -9.33
CA THR A 132 1.22 18.27 -10.10
C THR A 132 0.23 19.07 -9.24
N GLN A 133 0.05 18.70 -7.97
CA GLN A 133 -1.00 19.27 -7.10
C GLN A 133 -0.47 20.11 -5.94
N LYS A 134 0.84 20.09 -5.67
CA LYS A 134 1.45 20.79 -4.52
C LYS A 134 2.66 21.62 -5.00
N PRO A 135 2.45 22.76 -5.65
CA PRO A 135 3.51 23.53 -6.30
C PRO A 135 4.57 24.10 -5.34
N THR A 136 4.29 24.21 -4.04
CA THR A 136 5.27 24.67 -3.04
C THR A 136 6.10 23.51 -2.46
N CYS A 137 5.74 22.26 -2.74
CA CYS A 137 6.52 21.10 -2.32
C CYS A 137 7.61 20.76 -3.33
N SER A 138 8.82 20.48 -2.86
CA SER A 138 9.84 19.78 -3.64
C SER A 138 9.65 18.28 -3.48
N VAL A 139 9.65 17.52 -4.58
CA VAL A 139 9.48 16.07 -4.53
C VAL A 139 10.62 15.34 -5.22
N LEU A 140 11.16 14.33 -4.53
CA LEU A 140 12.17 13.41 -5.03
C LEU A 140 11.60 11.99 -5.04
N LEU A 141 11.70 11.34 -6.18
CA LEU A 141 11.42 9.91 -6.31
C LEU A 141 12.71 9.13 -6.12
N THR A 142 12.71 8.10 -5.25
CA THR A 142 13.92 7.29 -4.97
C THR A 142 14.47 6.59 -6.22
N GLY A 143 13.66 6.44 -7.26
CA GLY A 143 14.07 5.73 -8.48
C GLY A 143 14.20 4.22 -8.28
N GLY A 144 14.79 3.54 -9.27
CA GLY A 144 14.94 2.09 -9.28
C GLY A 144 13.90 1.35 -10.12
N ALA A 145 13.80 0.04 -9.94
CA ALA A 145 12.82 -0.79 -10.64
C ALA A 145 11.42 -0.60 -10.04
N VAL A 146 10.42 -0.42 -10.90
CA VAL A 146 9.02 -0.28 -10.49
C VAL A 146 8.41 -1.66 -10.28
N ASN A 147 7.96 -1.95 -9.07
CA ASN A 147 7.14 -3.12 -8.79
C ASN A 147 5.67 -2.83 -9.15
N ARG A 148 5.15 -3.55 -10.13
CA ARG A 148 3.77 -3.38 -10.62
C ARG A 148 2.69 -3.74 -9.59
N ASN A 149 3.02 -4.56 -8.60
CA ASN A 149 2.05 -5.03 -7.61
C ASN A 149 1.86 -4.03 -6.48
N THR A 150 2.93 -3.35 -6.08
CA THR A 150 2.96 -2.39 -4.97
C THR A 150 2.99 -0.95 -5.44
N LEU A 151 3.30 -0.69 -6.74
CA LEU A 151 3.61 0.62 -7.30
C LEU A 151 4.73 1.33 -6.52
N SER A 152 5.74 0.55 -6.11
CA SER A 152 6.93 1.07 -5.45
C SER A 152 8.16 0.95 -6.32
N CYS A 153 9.06 1.91 -6.21
CA CYS A 153 10.41 1.84 -6.75
C CYS A 153 11.35 1.30 -5.68
N SER A 154 12.21 0.37 -6.06
CA SER A 154 13.24 -0.18 -5.17
C SER A 154 14.44 -0.68 -5.98
N GLY A 155 15.57 -0.87 -5.30
CA GLY A 155 16.81 -1.33 -5.88
C GLY A 155 18.02 -0.54 -5.40
N TYR A 156 19.19 -0.81 -5.98
CA TYR A 156 20.46 -0.22 -5.54
C TYR A 156 20.45 1.33 -5.61
N GLY A 157 19.97 1.90 -6.71
CA GLY A 157 19.89 3.37 -6.87
C GLY A 157 18.95 4.04 -5.85
N SER A 158 17.88 3.37 -5.43
CA SER A 158 16.99 3.89 -4.39
C SER A 158 17.69 3.98 -3.02
N ALA A 159 18.53 3.01 -2.70
CA ALA A 159 19.30 3.00 -1.45
C ALA A 159 20.38 4.10 -1.44
N GLU A 160 21.03 4.33 -2.57
CA GLU A 160 22.08 5.36 -2.71
C GLU A 160 21.52 6.77 -2.49
N ILE A 161 20.40 7.11 -3.10
CA ILE A 161 19.74 8.41 -2.88
C ILE A 161 19.37 8.59 -1.41
N LEU A 162 18.82 7.56 -0.77
CA LEU A 162 18.48 7.62 0.64
C LEU A 162 19.68 7.91 1.54
N GLN A 163 20.88 7.42 1.20
CA GLN A 163 22.08 7.65 2.03
C GLN A 163 22.46 9.13 2.13
N SER A 164 22.18 9.93 1.11
CA SER A 164 22.54 11.36 1.06
C SER A 164 21.49 12.29 1.67
N LEU A 165 20.32 11.78 2.10
CA LEU A 165 19.21 12.59 2.58
C LEU A 165 19.00 12.43 4.09
N ASN A 166 18.55 13.50 4.74
CA ASN A 166 18.03 13.48 6.10
C ASN A 166 16.50 13.43 6.03
N ILE A 167 15.88 12.71 6.94
CA ILE A 167 14.43 12.52 6.98
C ILE A 167 13.95 12.92 8.38
N ASP A 168 13.20 14.04 8.48
CA ASP A 168 12.62 14.43 9.76
C ASP A 168 11.49 13.46 10.15
N ILE A 169 10.57 13.18 9.22
CA ILE A 169 9.42 12.32 9.51
C ILE A 169 9.21 11.33 8.36
N ALA A 170 9.09 10.05 8.69
CA ALA A 170 8.69 9.00 7.76
C ALA A 170 7.25 8.59 8.01
N PHE A 171 6.39 8.74 7.00
CA PHE A 171 5.03 8.19 6.97
C PHE A 171 5.05 6.87 6.21
N MET A 172 4.86 5.78 6.92
CA MET A 172 5.07 4.44 6.39
C MET A 172 3.80 3.59 6.46
N GLY A 173 3.69 2.61 5.58
CA GLY A 173 2.68 1.57 5.62
C GLY A 173 3.28 0.21 5.98
N ALA A 174 2.40 -0.74 6.35
CA ALA A 174 2.75 -2.13 6.52
C ALA A 174 1.71 -3.04 5.84
N SER A 175 2.18 -4.17 5.30
CA SER A 175 1.31 -5.17 4.68
C SER A 175 0.76 -6.18 5.69
N GLY A 176 1.41 -6.30 6.85
CA GLY A 176 0.99 -7.12 7.98
C GLY A 176 1.73 -6.77 9.26
N PHE A 177 1.11 -7.20 10.37
CA PHE A 177 1.72 -7.14 11.71
C PHE A 177 1.35 -8.38 12.50
N SER A 178 2.35 -8.94 13.16
CA SER A 178 2.16 -9.93 14.23
C SER A 178 3.15 -9.66 15.36
N GLU A 179 2.82 -10.09 16.58
CA GLU A 179 3.70 -9.88 17.73
C GLU A 179 5.08 -10.54 17.55
N ALA A 180 5.08 -11.75 17.00
CA ALA A 180 6.33 -12.48 16.74
C ALA A 180 7.08 -11.92 15.53
N GLY A 181 6.36 -11.56 14.46
CA GLY A 181 6.93 -11.10 13.19
C GLY A 181 7.27 -9.62 13.13
N GLY A 182 6.63 -8.77 13.95
CA GLY A 182 6.72 -7.31 13.81
C GLY A 182 5.92 -6.79 12.59
N PHE A 183 6.30 -5.64 12.08
CA PHE A 183 5.72 -5.03 10.88
C PHE A 183 6.40 -5.60 9.64
N THR A 184 5.59 -6.08 8.69
CA THR A 184 6.09 -6.89 7.58
C THR A 184 5.68 -6.34 6.21
N ALA A 185 6.49 -6.64 5.20
CA ALA A 185 6.30 -6.32 3.79
C ALA A 185 6.36 -7.58 2.92
N GLY A 186 5.74 -7.54 1.74
CA GLY A 186 5.68 -8.67 0.81
C GLY A 186 6.93 -8.88 -0.03
N GLU A 187 7.73 -7.83 -0.24
CA GLU A 187 8.86 -7.83 -1.16
C GLU A 187 10.18 -7.48 -0.44
N HIS A 188 11.24 -8.25 -0.74
CA HIS A 188 12.55 -8.08 -0.09
C HIS A 188 13.17 -6.71 -0.36
N ALA A 189 13.14 -6.26 -1.60
CA ALA A 189 13.73 -4.96 -1.97
C ALA A 189 12.99 -3.78 -1.31
N GLU A 190 11.68 -3.88 -1.14
CA GLU A 190 10.89 -2.91 -0.37
C GLU A 190 11.26 -2.93 1.12
N CYS A 191 11.43 -4.12 1.69
CA CYS A 191 11.86 -4.28 3.08
C CYS A 191 13.22 -3.62 3.35
N ILE A 192 14.20 -3.80 2.45
CA ILE A 192 15.51 -3.15 2.55
C ILE A 192 15.36 -1.63 2.56
N LEU A 193 14.59 -1.08 1.63
CA LEU A 193 14.36 0.36 1.52
C LEU A 193 13.68 0.91 2.79
N LYS A 194 12.64 0.24 3.29
CA LYS A 194 11.95 0.61 4.53
C LYS A 194 12.92 0.63 5.74
N ARG A 195 13.81 -0.35 5.86
CA ARG A 195 14.83 -0.39 6.92
C ARG A 195 15.82 0.76 6.84
N LEU A 196 16.23 1.15 5.62
CA LEU A 196 17.09 2.31 5.43
C LEU A 196 16.38 3.60 5.88
N VAL A 197 15.11 3.75 5.55
CA VAL A 197 14.29 4.90 5.97
C VAL A 197 14.15 4.94 7.49
N LEU A 198 13.84 3.80 8.13
CA LEU A 198 13.76 3.69 9.60
C LEU A 198 15.04 4.14 10.30
N GLY A 199 16.19 3.74 9.77
CA GLY A 199 17.50 4.10 10.35
C GLY A 199 17.88 5.57 10.17
N LYS A 200 17.15 6.32 9.33
CA LYS A 200 17.43 7.72 9.02
C LYS A 200 16.40 8.71 9.55
N ALA A 201 15.16 8.27 9.69
CA ALA A 201 14.08 9.15 10.10
C ALA A 201 14.15 9.46 11.61
N GLU A 202 14.06 10.74 11.95
CA GLU A 202 13.97 11.16 13.36
C GLU A 202 12.67 10.70 14.01
N ARG A 203 11.59 10.68 13.23
CA ARG A 203 10.28 10.20 13.67
C ARG A 203 9.64 9.30 12.63
N VAL A 204 9.15 8.15 13.07
CA VAL A 204 8.46 7.17 12.22
C VAL A 204 7.01 7.09 12.63
N ILE A 205 6.11 7.38 11.71
CA ILE A 205 4.65 7.30 11.85
C ILE A 205 4.15 6.23 10.90
N LEU A 206 3.60 5.15 11.46
CA LEU A 206 3.06 4.04 10.70
C LEU A 206 1.55 4.19 10.56
N LEU A 207 1.02 4.10 9.34
CA LEU A 207 -0.41 4.10 9.05
C LEU A 207 -0.82 2.68 8.62
N MET A 208 -1.56 1.98 9.49
CA MET A 208 -1.96 0.59 9.23
C MET A 208 -3.31 0.29 9.86
N ASP A 209 -4.30 -0.08 9.06
CA ASP A 209 -5.60 -0.49 9.58
C ASP A 209 -5.56 -1.87 10.23
N SER A 210 -6.51 -2.13 11.14
CA SER A 210 -6.56 -3.36 11.94
C SER A 210 -6.76 -4.64 11.12
N SER A 211 -7.16 -4.56 9.86
CA SER A 211 -7.28 -5.74 8.98
C SER A 211 -5.92 -6.40 8.67
N LYS A 212 -4.83 -5.70 8.97
CA LYS A 212 -3.47 -6.19 8.79
C LYS A 212 -2.91 -6.91 10.02
N ILE A 213 -3.62 -6.84 11.15
CA ILE A 213 -3.25 -7.54 12.38
C ILE A 213 -3.40 -9.06 12.18
N GLY A 214 -2.44 -9.81 12.67
CA GLY A 214 -2.36 -11.27 12.50
C GLY A 214 -1.83 -11.72 11.13
N ARG A 215 -1.61 -10.79 10.18
CA ARG A 215 -0.94 -11.09 8.91
C ARG A 215 0.58 -11.05 9.09
N ASN A 216 1.27 -12.03 8.55
CA ASN A 216 2.73 -12.08 8.58
C ASN A 216 3.27 -12.26 7.16
N MET A 217 3.83 -11.18 6.59
CA MET A 217 4.46 -11.23 5.28
C MET A 217 5.91 -11.74 5.40
N PRO A 218 6.54 -12.18 4.29
CA PRO A 218 7.85 -12.82 4.36
C PRO A 218 8.98 -11.98 4.97
N TYR A 219 8.89 -10.64 4.91
CA TYR A 219 10.01 -9.79 5.29
C TYR A 219 9.63 -8.80 6.40
N THR A 220 10.27 -8.91 7.55
CA THR A 220 10.13 -7.96 8.66
C THR A 220 11.00 -6.73 8.41
N PHE A 221 10.38 -5.56 8.36
CA PHE A 221 11.11 -4.30 8.20
C PHE A 221 11.23 -3.50 9.50
N ALA A 222 10.30 -3.68 10.46
CA ALA A 222 10.34 -2.99 11.75
C ALA A 222 9.82 -3.85 12.89
N ARG A 223 10.30 -3.56 14.09
CA ARG A 223 9.78 -4.01 15.37
C ARG A 223 9.13 -2.82 16.09
N ALA A 224 8.28 -3.09 17.07
CA ALA A 224 7.55 -2.03 17.80
C ALA A 224 8.46 -0.88 18.32
N PRO A 225 9.63 -1.12 18.94
CA PRO A 225 10.47 -0.03 19.42
C PRO A 225 11.06 0.90 18.33
N GLU A 226 11.00 0.48 17.06
CA GLU A 226 11.49 1.27 15.92
C GLU A 226 10.42 2.21 15.36
N ILE A 227 9.16 2.12 15.86
CA ILE A 227 8.02 2.93 15.45
C ILE A 227 7.67 3.89 16.59
N HIS A 228 7.56 5.18 16.29
CA HIS A 228 7.20 6.19 17.30
C HIS A 228 5.69 6.31 17.46
N ILE A 229 4.95 6.30 16.35
CA ILE A 229 3.50 6.46 16.33
C ILE A 229 2.88 5.41 15.40
N LEU A 230 1.85 4.74 15.88
CA LEU A 230 0.96 3.92 15.06
C LEU A 230 -0.38 4.64 14.94
N ILE A 231 -0.77 5.01 13.71
CA ILE A 231 -2.12 5.47 13.39
C ILE A 231 -2.89 4.28 12.82
N THR A 232 -3.96 3.90 13.51
CA THR A 232 -4.77 2.73 13.17
C THR A 232 -6.26 3.03 13.36
N ASP A 233 -7.10 2.03 13.46
CA ASP A 233 -8.53 2.18 13.73
C ASP A 233 -8.94 1.52 15.06
N THR A 234 -10.20 1.75 15.46
CA THR A 234 -10.79 1.18 16.69
C THR A 234 -10.91 -0.35 16.66
N GLY A 235 -10.59 -1.02 15.55
CA GLY A 235 -10.52 -2.47 15.47
C GLY A 235 -9.22 -3.08 15.96
N LEU A 236 -8.24 -2.27 16.38
CA LEU A 236 -7.02 -2.77 17.01
C LEU A 236 -7.37 -3.47 18.32
N PRO A 237 -7.00 -4.77 18.52
CA PRO A 237 -7.22 -5.48 19.78
C PRO A 237 -6.51 -4.77 20.94
N ALA A 238 -7.20 -4.63 22.09
CA ALA A 238 -6.67 -3.94 23.27
C ALA A 238 -5.36 -4.56 23.76
N SER A 239 -5.23 -5.88 23.73
CA SER A 239 -4.00 -6.58 24.12
C SER A 239 -2.80 -6.23 23.25
N ILE A 240 -3.00 -5.96 21.95
CA ILE A 240 -1.93 -5.53 21.05
C ILE A 240 -1.59 -4.06 21.28
N GLU A 241 -2.60 -3.22 21.51
CA GLU A 241 -2.42 -1.81 21.83
C GLU A 241 -1.55 -1.64 23.10
N GLU A 242 -1.92 -2.32 24.19
CA GLU A 242 -1.17 -2.30 25.45
C GLU A 242 0.31 -2.68 25.24
N ARG A 243 0.57 -3.77 24.50
CA ARG A 243 1.95 -4.21 24.22
C ARG A 243 2.73 -3.26 23.35
N LEU A 244 2.09 -2.57 22.41
CA LEU A 244 2.75 -1.54 21.60
C LEU A 244 3.11 -0.33 22.47
N GLN A 245 2.18 0.09 23.37
CA GLN A 245 2.40 1.19 24.29
C GLN A 245 3.50 0.88 25.31
N GLU A 246 3.54 -0.35 25.85
CA GLU A 246 4.63 -0.82 26.73
C GLU A 246 6.01 -0.74 26.05
N LYS A 247 6.05 -0.82 24.71
CA LYS A 247 7.27 -0.68 23.91
C LYS A 247 7.53 0.75 23.42
N GLY A 248 6.79 1.73 23.95
CA GLY A 248 6.97 3.15 23.67
C GLY A 248 6.27 3.66 22.41
N VAL A 249 5.41 2.86 21.77
CA VAL A 249 4.65 3.30 20.60
C VAL A 249 3.42 4.09 21.04
N GLN A 250 3.30 5.33 20.57
CA GLN A 250 2.05 6.08 20.72
C GLN A 250 1.01 5.53 19.73
N VAL A 251 -0.15 5.12 20.22
CA VAL A 251 -1.25 4.62 19.37
C VAL A 251 -2.33 5.69 19.25
N ILE A 252 -2.68 6.03 18.00
CA ILE A 252 -3.75 6.99 17.66
C ILE A 252 -4.79 6.24 16.81
N LYS A 253 -6.07 6.31 17.22
CA LYS A 253 -7.13 5.54 16.57
C LYS A 253 -8.13 6.41 15.85
N ALA A 254 -8.39 6.07 14.57
CA ALA A 254 -9.50 6.59 13.79
C ALA A 254 -10.77 5.79 14.12
N GLU A 255 -11.91 6.44 14.23
CA GLU A 255 -13.20 5.76 14.33
C GLU A 255 -13.51 5.05 12.99
N ARG A 256 -14.21 3.91 13.08
CA ARG A 256 -14.62 3.11 11.91
C ARG A 256 -15.78 3.71 11.15
#